data_d13c5d156e878af7ec32a13a3f30d9eb
#
_entry.id   d13c5d156e878af7ec32a13a3f30d9eb
#
_cell.length_a   1.000
_cell.length_b   1.000
_cell.length_c   1.000
_cell.angle_alpha   90.00
_cell.angle_beta   90.00
_cell.angle_gamma   90.00
#
_symmetry.space_group_name_H-M   'P 1'
#
loop_
_entity.id
_entity.type
_entity.pdbx_description
1 polymer ?
#
loop_
_entity_poly.entity_id
_entity_poly.type
_entity_poly.pdbx_seq_one_letter_code
_entity_poly.pdbx_strand_id
1 'polypeptide(L)'
;MGAHALDRDLAELAASARAALVREIDASGAWAADPAWREAFEAVPRHLFVPYYYVGVMGGYERRWGESPDPRTREKWVRGAYADAPLATRLRDGELVSSSSQPSLMAMMLAELRVRDGDRVLEIGAGTGYNAALLAHRLGDDSVTTVDLEPEITEAARRHLAAAGYHPVVVTGDGARGVPERAPFDRIIATCALASVPTAWPAQCRPGARILSPLATGLIVLTVRDAGHAEGRFLHTPAYFVPLRGADRRDREPADPSGLPRRARENDLFRFLLALSGDSLEPREAYALWEREGRPGRERYGVTVSGDREWAWLDDPEGPCAWPLR
;
A
#
# COMPACT_ATOMS: atom_id res chain seq x y z
N MET A 1 3.08 28.52 2.29
CA MET A 1 4.51 28.68 2.60
C MET A 1 5.25 27.93 1.49
N GLY A 2 6.07 28.64 0.68
CA GLY A 2 6.77 28.05 -0.44
C GLY A 2 7.75 26.98 0.02
N ALA A 3 7.94 25.94 -0.81
CA ALA A 3 8.99 24.98 -0.60
C ALA A 3 10.34 25.76 -0.56
N HIS A 4 10.95 25.87 0.62
CA HIS A 4 12.28 26.45 0.71
C HIS A 4 13.23 25.52 -0.06
N ALA A 5 13.90 26.09 -1.06
CA ALA A 5 14.97 25.39 -1.75
C ALA A 5 15.99 24.93 -0.71
N LEU A 6 16.37 23.65 -0.77
CA LEU A 6 17.46 23.13 0.07
C LEU A 6 18.73 23.96 -0.17
N ASP A 7 19.51 24.19 0.87
CA ASP A 7 20.87 24.71 0.65
C ASP A 7 21.68 23.71 -0.21
N ARG A 8 22.76 24.19 -0.83
CA ARG A 8 23.49 23.41 -1.83
C ARG A 8 23.97 22.06 -1.30
N ASP A 9 24.51 22.04 -0.08
CA ASP A 9 25.06 20.82 0.51
C ASP A 9 23.96 19.79 0.79
N LEU A 10 22.81 20.26 1.27
CA LEU A 10 21.65 19.40 1.53
C LEU A 10 21.00 18.88 0.24
N ALA A 11 21.01 19.68 -0.83
CA ALA A 11 20.53 19.27 -2.15
C ALA A 11 21.44 18.18 -2.77
N GLU A 12 22.76 18.33 -2.65
CA GLU A 12 23.73 17.33 -3.08
C GLU A 12 23.58 16.02 -2.27
N LEU A 13 23.37 16.14 -0.95
CA LEU A 13 23.09 14.99 -0.10
C LEU A 13 21.78 14.28 -0.50
N ALA A 14 20.72 15.04 -0.79
CA ALA A 14 19.43 14.47 -1.21
C ALA A 14 19.54 13.72 -2.55
N ALA A 15 20.30 14.28 -3.51
CA ALA A 15 20.56 13.64 -4.79
C ALA A 15 21.36 12.34 -4.62
N SER A 16 22.43 12.38 -3.80
CA SER A 16 23.25 11.20 -3.50
C SER A 16 22.46 10.11 -2.78
N ALA A 17 21.65 10.48 -1.79
CA ALA A 17 20.83 9.54 -1.02
C ALA A 17 19.73 8.90 -1.92
N ARG A 18 19.10 9.69 -2.81
CA ARG A 18 18.15 9.16 -3.81
C ARG A 18 18.80 8.15 -4.74
N ALA A 19 19.97 8.48 -5.29
CA ALA A 19 20.71 7.56 -6.16
C ALA A 19 21.11 6.26 -5.43
N ALA A 20 21.41 6.34 -4.13
CA ALA A 20 21.67 5.14 -3.32
C ALA A 20 20.43 4.28 -3.14
N LEU A 21 19.29 4.87 -2.82
CA LEU A 21 18.01 4.16 -2.70
C LEU A 21 17.62 3.48 -4.02
N VAL A 22 17.76 4.18 -5.15
CA VAL A 22 17.46 3.59 -6.47
C VAL A 22 18.34 2.37 -6.74
N ARG A 23 19.64 2.42 -6.42
CA ARG A 23 20.52 1.25 -6.57
C ARG A 23 20.14 0.10 -5.63
N GLU A 24 19.70 0.38 -4.42
CA GLU A 24 19.24 -0.62 -3.45
C GLU A 24 17.98 -1.34 -3.97
N ILE A 25 16.99 -0.60 -4.48
CA ILE A 25 15.78 -1.17 -5.08
C ILE A 25 16.11 -1.96 -6.35
N ASP A 26 17.01 -1.45 -7.19
CA ASP A 26 17.47 -2.14 -8.41
C ASP A 26 18.11 -3.49 -8.08
N ALA A 27 18.96 -3.52 -7.06
CA ALA A 27 19.60 -4.74 -6.58
C ALA A 27 18.60 -5.78 -6.02
N SER A 28 17.44 -5.34 -5.54
CA SER A 28 16.35 -6.23 -5.09
C SER A 28 15.56 -6.85 -6.23
N GLY A 29 15.67 -6.33 -7.46
CA GLY A 29 14.90 -6.74 -8.63
C GLY A 29 13.43 -6.31 -8.60
N ALA A 30 13.03 -5.38 -7.73
CA ALA A 30 11.64 -5.01 -7.51
C ALA A 30 10.92 -4.52 -8.78
N TRP A 31 11.61 -3.89 -9.72
CA TRP A 31 11.04 -3.43 -11.00
C TRP A 31 11.58 -4.16 -12.24
N ALA A 32 12.13 -5.36 -12.08
CA ALA A 32 12.66 -6.11 -13.22
C ALA A 32 11.65 -6.33 -14.35
N ALA A 33 10.35 -6.40 -14.01
CA ALA A 33 9.26 -6.57 -14.98
C ALA A 33 8.87 -5.27 -15.72
N ASP A 34 9.20 -4.09 -15.18
CA ASP A 34 8.92 -2.79 -15.78
C ASP A 34 9.99 -1.76 -15.38
N PRO A 35 11.07 -1.63 -16.17
CA PRO A 35 12.17 -0.71 -15.88
C PRO A 35 11.80 0.78 -15.86
N ALA A 36 10.65 1.16 -16.44
CA ALA A 36 10.20 2.54 -16.43
C ALA A 36 9.93 3.07 -15.01
N TRP A 37 9.65 2.21 -14.04
CA TRP A 37 9.53 2.59 -12.64
C TRP A 37 10.84 3.12 -12.04
N ARG A 38 11.98 2.61 -12.49
CA ARG A 38 13.29 3.14 -12.08
C ARG A 38 13.40 4.64 -12.36
N GLU A 39 13.03 5.06 -13.58
CA GLU A 39 13.05 6.47 -13.98
C GLU A 39 12.15 7.33 -13.06
N ALA A 40 10.96 6.84 -12.71
CA ALA A 40 10.08 7.53 -11.78
C ALA A 40 10.73 7.74 -10.39
N PHE A 41 11.39 6.73 -9.83
CA PHE A 41 12.08 6.85 -8.55
C PHE A 41 13.34 7.74 -8.64
N GLU A 42 14.00 7.80 -9.79
CA GLU A 42 15.11 8.73 -10.06
C GLU A 42 14.62 10.18 -10.19
N ALA A 43 13.44 10.41 -10.79
CA ALA A 43 12.91 11.74 -11.04
C ALA A 43 12.19 12.33 -9.83
N VAL A 44 11.35 11.55 -9.13
CA VAL A 44 10.48 12.05 -8.06
C VAL A 44 11.23 12.20 -6.74
N PRO A 45 11.40 13.42 -6.20
CA PRO A 45 12.17 13.66 -4.99
C PRO A 45 11.38 13.37 -3.72
N ARG A 46 11.53 12.18 -3.13
CA ARG A 46 10.76 11.71 -1.96
C ARG A 46 10.74 12.69 -0.80
N HIS A 47 11.84 13.41 -0.53
CA HIS A 47 11.92 14.36 0.57
C HIS A 47 10.89 15.51 0.50
N LEU A 48 10.39 15.87 -0.70
CA LEU A 48 9.33 16.87 -0.86
C LEU A 48 7.96 16.36 -0.35
N PHE A 49 7.78 15.04 -0.31
CA PHE A 49 6.57 14.37 0.16
C PHE A 49 6.62 14.01 1.65
N VAL A 50 7.79 14.07 2.26
CA VAL A 50 7.99 13.83 3.69
C VAL A 50 8.74 14.99 4.34
N PRO A 51 8.16 16.22 4.35
CA PRO A 51 8.81 17.40 4.91
C PRO A 51 9.15 17.22 6.39
N TYR A 52 8.48 16.29 7.05
CA TYR A 52 8.80 15.75 8.37
C TYR A 52 8.33 14.31 8.50
N TYR A 53 8.90 13.59 9.44
CA TYR A 53 8.45 12.26 9.88
C TYR A 53 8.87 12.01 11.32
N TYR A 54 8.29 10.99 11.93
CA TYR A 54 8.55 10.58 13.29
C TYR A 54 9.36 9.29 13.32
N VAL A 55 10.35 9.23 14.21
CA VAL A 55 11.11 8.01 14.52
C VAL A 55 10.85 7.61 15.96
N GLY A 56 10.67 6.32 16.21
CA GLY A 56 10.53 5.79 17.55
C GLY A 56 11.83 5.95 18.32
N VAL A 57 11.72 6.47 19.53
CA VAL A 57 12.82 6.57 20.51
C VAL A 57 12.36 6.03 21.85
N MET A 58 13.29 5.75 22.75
CA MET A 58 12.92 5.32 24.10
C MET A 58 12.04 6.39 24.77
N GLY A 59 10.78 6.02 25.05
CA GLY A 59 9.80 6.90 25.69
C GLY A 59 8.91 7.71 24.75
N GLY A 60 8.95 7.49 23.42
CA GLY A 60 8.04 8.19 22.50
C GLY A 60 8.54 8.30 21.07
N TYR A 61 8.31 9.46 20.46
CA TYR A 61 8.68 9.75 19.09
C TYR A 61 9.49 11.03 18.97
N GLU A 62 10.55 11.01 18.17
CA GLU A 62 11.33 12.18 17.76
C GLU A 62 10.87 12.63 16.37
N ARG A 63 10.57 13.93 16.20
CA ARG A 63 10.27 14.51 14.89
C ARG A 63 11.55 14.90 14.18
N ARG A 64 11.70 14.45 12.93
CA ARG A 64 12.75 14.90 11.99
C ARG A 64 12.10 15.70 10.87
N TRP A 65 12.67 16.87 10.55
CA TRP A 65 12.06 17.78 9.55
C TRP A 65 13.10 18.64 8.83
N GLY A 66 12.77 19.00 7.58
CA GLY A 66 13.66 19.71 6.68
C GLY A 66 13.97 21.16 7.05
N GLU A 67 13.08 21.82 7.80
CA GLU A 67 13.24 23.22 8.24
C GLU A 67 13.87 23.34 9.64
N SER A 68 14.47 22.26 10.16
CA SER A 68 15.15 22.30 11.45
C SER A 68 16.27 23.36 11.45
N PRO A 69 16.40 24.19 12.51
CA PRO A 69 17.53 25.10 12.64
C PRO A 69 18.88 24.36 12.80
N ASP A 70 18.84 23.12 13.32
CA ASP A 70 20.03 22.29 13.48
C ASP A 70 20.38 21.57 12.16
N PRO A 71 21.56 21.85 11.55
CA PRO A 71 22.01 21.21 10.33
C PRO A 71 22.10 19.67 10.43
N ARG A 72 22.46 19.14 11.60
CA ARG A 72 22.55 17.68 11.82
C ARG A 72 21.17 17.02 11.77
N THR A 73 20.14 17.70 12.25
CA THR A 73 18.76 17.22 12.17
C THR A 73 18.27 17.23 10.72
N ARG A 74 18.60 18.27 9.93
CA ARG A 74 18.28 18.32 8.48
C ARG A 74 18.99 17.21 7.71
N GLU A 75 20.26 16.96 7.99
CA GLU A 75 21.00 15.85 7.38
C GLU A 75 20.38 14.49 7.71
N LYS A 76 20.05 14.24 8.98
CA LYS A 76 19.36 13.00 9.41
C LYS A 76 17.99 12.86 8.74
N TRP A 77 17.26 13.98 8.59
CA TRP A 77 15.98 13.99 7.89
C TRP A 77 16.13 13.57 6.43
N VAL A 78 17.05 14.15 5.66
CA VAL A 78 17.30 13.78 4.26
C VAL A 78 17.69 12.31 4.14
N ARG A 79 18.65 11.85 4.93
CA ARG A 79 19.09 10.45 4.89
C ARG A 79 17.95 9.49 5.19
N GLY A 80 17.10 9.78 6.17
CA GLY A 80 15.95 8.97 6.49
C GLY A 80 14.83 9.06 5.45
N ALA A 81 14.63 10.22 4.80
CA ALA A 81 13.67 10.35 3.70
C ALA A 81 13.99 9.41 2.53
N TYR A 82 15.27 9.06 2.36
CA TYR A 82 15.73 8.14 1.32
C TYR A 82 16.18 6.77 1.85
N ALA A 83 15.90 6.44 3.11
CA ALA A 83 16.05 5.07 3.60
C ALA A 83 14.97 4.16 3.01
N ASP A 84 15.30 2.90 2.74
CA ASP A 84 14.30 1.89 2.32
C ASP A 84 13.50 1.39 3.52
N ALA A 85 12.71 2.30 4.09
CA ALA A 85 11.88 2.05 5.26
C ALA A 85 10.57 2.87 5.19
N PRO A 86 9.50 2.39 5.85
CA PRO A 86 8.29 3.18 6.03
C PRO A 86 8.58 4.34 7.00
N LEU A 87 7.95 5.49 6.75
CA LEU A 87 8.10 6.69 7.56
C LEU A 87 6.75 7.10 8.14
N ALA A 88 6.63 7.16 9.47
CA ALA A 88 5.45 7.66 10.15
C ALA A 88 5.32 9.18 9.91
N THR A 89 4.29 9.61 9.21
CA THR A 89 4.09 11.01 8.84
C THR A 89 3.00 11.68 9.66
N ARG A 90 2.11 10.90 10.27
CA ARG A 90 1.07 11.41 11.15
C ARG A 90 0.78 10.42 12.27
N LEU A 91 0.77 10.96 13.49
CA LEU A 91 0.38 10.24 14.70
C LEU A 91 -0.84 10.96 15.30
N ARG A 92 -1.79 10.20 15.84
CA ARG A 92 -2.92 10.70 16.63
C ARG A 92 -3.06 9.81 17.87
N ASP A 93 -2.99 10.39 19.04
CA ASP A 93 -3.08 9.68 20.34
C ASP A 93 -2.04 8.54 20.49
N GLY A 94 -0.86 8.72 19.87
CA GLY A 94 0.21 7.72 19.84
C GLY A 94 0.08 6.65 18.75
N GLU A 95 -1.03 6.62 18.03
CA GLU A 95 -1.27 5.68 16.94
C GLU A 95 -0.87 6.23 15.58
N LEU A 96 -0.40 5.35 14.71
CA LEU A 96 -0.02 5.68 13.34
C LEU A 96 -1.27 5.87 12.46
N VAL A 97 -1.49 7.12 12.00
CA VAL A 97 -2.62 7.50 11.13
C VAL A 97 -2.21 7.52 9.65
N SER A 98 -0.99 7.98 9.36
CA SER A 98 -0.48 8.06 8.00
C SER A 98 1.02 7.81 7.97
N SER A 99 1.47 7.16 6.90
CA SER A 99 2.88 6.88 6.64
C SER A 99 3.22 7.09 5.17
N SER A 100 4.50 7.30 4.88
CA SER A 100 5.06 7.09 3.54
C SER A 100 5.60 5.67 3.51
N SER A 101 5.06 4.82 2.65
CA SER A 101 5.40 3.40 2.56
C SER A 101 6.87 3.17 2.21
N GLN A 102 7.37 1.97 2.52
CA GLN A 102 8.72 1.53 2.17
C GLN A 102 8.91 1.57 0.65
N PRO A 103 9.96 2.25 0.14
CA PRO A 103 10.17 2.43 -1.30
C PRO A 103 10.28 1.14 -2.12
N SER A 104 11.04 0.15 -1.66
CA SER A 104 11.18 -1.14 -2.38
C SER A 104 9.87 -1.91 -2.46
N LEU A 105 9.05 -1.88 -1.40
CA LEU A 105 7.71 -2.48 -1.42
C LEU A 105 6.80 -1.76 -2.42
N MET A 106 6.84 -0.42 -2.46
CA MET A 106 6.07 0.35 -3.45
C MET A 106 6.54 0.08 -4.87
N ALA A 107 7.85 -0.01 -5.11
CA ALA A 107 8.42 -0.35 -6.41
C ALA A 107 7.91 -1.72 -6.91
N MET A 108 7.91 -2.72 -6.04
CA MET A 108 7.38 -4.05 -6.33
C MET A 108 5.87 -4.02 -6.60
N MET A 109 5.10 -3.30 -5.78
CA MET A 109 3.65 -3.15 -5.98
C MET A 109 3.33 -2.45 -7.31
N LEU A 110 4.05 -1.40 -7.65
CA LEU A 110 3.89 -0.68 -8.92
C LEU A 110 4.23 -1.55 -10.13
N ALA A 111 5.31 -2.34 -10.05
CA ALA A 111 5.67 -3.29 -11.10
C ALA A 111 4.61 -4.39 -11.26
N GLU A 112 4.07 -4.92 -10.14
CA GLU A 112 3.00 -5.92 -10.16
C GLU A 112 1.65 -5.34 -10.58
N LEU A 113 1.45 -4.04 -10.50
CA LEU A 113 0.24 -3.39 -11.01
C LEU A 113 0.15 -3.50 -12.56
N ARG A 114 1.29 -3.65 -13.24
CA ARG A 114 1.41 -3.86 -14.69
C ARG A 114 0.66 -2.80 -15.49
N VAL A 115 0.92 -1.55 -15.19
CA VAL A 115 0.33 -0.42 -15.91
C VAL A 115 0.80 -0.39 -17.37
N ARG A 116 -0.04 0.16 -18.24
CA ARG A 116 0.25 0.42 -19.66
C ARG A 116 0.03 1.90 -19.95
N ASP A 117 0.66 2.39 -20.99
CA ASP A 117 0.41 3.76 -21.43
C ASP A 117 -1.07 3.95 -21.76
N GLY A 118 -1.65 5.03 -21.22
CA GLY A 118 -3.06 5.33 -21.34
C GLY A 118 -3.97 4.66 -20.30
N ASP A 119 -3.44 3.78 -19.42
CA ASP A 119 -4.23 3.25 -18.31
C ASP A 119 -4.65 4.35 -17.34
N ARG A 120 -5.88 4.28 -16.87
CA ARG A 120 -6.43 5.14 -15.81
C ARG A 120 -6.31 4.41 -14.48
N VAL A 121 -5.62 5.05 -13.54
CA VAL A 121 -5.28 4.46 -12.24
C VAL A 121 -6.02 5.17 -11.12
N LEU A 122 -6.61 4.39 -10.21
CA LEU A 122 -7.09 4.86 -8.91
C LEU A 122 -6.16 4.36 -7.81
N GLU A 123 -5.60 5.28 -7.05
CA GLU A 123 -4.90 5.00 -5.80
C GLU A 123 -5.83 5.21 -4.62
N ILE A 124 -5.89 4.23 -3.72
CA ILE A 124 -6.62 4.30 -2.44
C ILE A 124 -5.61 4.51 -1.32
N GLY A 125 -5.71 5.66 -0.66
CA GLY A 125 -4.75 6.10 0.35
C GLY A 125 -3.71 7.05 -0.24
N ALA A 126 -4.07 8.34 -0.40
CA ALA A 126 -3.16 9.36 -0.92
C ALA A 126 -1.94 9.58 -0.02
N GLY A 127 -2.13 9.53 1.29
CA GLY A 127 -1.08 9.70 2.27
C GLY A 127 -0.27 10.97 2.02
N THR A 128 1.02 10.83 1.76
CA THR A 128 1.91 11.97 1.46
C THR A 128 1.81 12.47 0.02
N GLY A 129 1.20 11.71 -0.89
CA GLY A 129 1.16 11.97 -2.34
C GLY A 129 2.36 11.40 -3.11
N TYR A 130 3.32 10.72 -2.44
CA TYR A 130 4.53 10.23 -3.11
C TYR A 130 4.23 9.16 -4.16
N ASN A 131 3.39 8.18 -3.83
CA ASN A 131 3.03 7.14 -4.79
C ASN A 131 2.19 7.69 -5.94
N ALA A 132 1.27 8.63 -5.68
CA ALA A 132 0.54 9.36 -6.73
C ALA A 132 1.50 10.09 -7.68
N ALA A 133 2.59 10.68 -7.16
CA ALA A 133 3.60 11.34 -7.99
C ALA A 133 4.39 10.34 -8.87
N LEU A 134 4.73 9.16 -8.34
CA LEU A 134 5.37 8.09 -9.12
C LEU A 134 4.45 7.63 -10.27
N LEU A 135 3.16 7.43 -9.97
CA LEU A 135 2.15 7.09 -10.98
C LEU A 135 1.98 8.19 -12.02
N ALA A 136 1.90 9.46 -11.58
CA ALA A 136 1.76 10.61 -12.48
C ALA A 136 3.01 10.82 -13.36
N HIS A 137 4.21 10.57 -12.83
CA HIS A 137 5.44 10.58 -13.62
C HIS A 137 5.41 9.54 -14.74
N ARG A 138 4.90 8.34 -14.43
CA ARG A 138 4.84 7.22 -15.39
C ARG A 138 3.72 7.35 -16.43
N LEU A 139 2.56 7.91 -16.06
CA LEU A 139 1.34 7.85 -16.87
C LEU A 139 0.79 9.22 -17.30
N GLY A 140 1.32 10.29 -16.71
CA GLY A 140 0.75 11.63 -16.82
C GLY A 140 -0.33 11.91 -15.76
N ASP A 141 -0.46 13.18 -15.39
CA ASP A 141 -1.35 13.65 -14.31
C ASP A 141 -2.82 13.29 -14.55
N ASP A 142 -3.31 13.41 -15.79
CA ASP A 142 -4.70 13.16 -16.15
C ASP A 142 -5.14 11.70 -15.97
N SER A 143 -4.18 10.78 -15.97
CA SER A 143 -4.39 9.34 -15.84
C SER A 143 -4.52 8.89 -14.39
N VAL A 144 -4.15 9.73 -13.43
CA VAL A 144 -4.05 9.34 -12.02
C VAL A 144 -5.09 10.04 -11.17
N THR A 145 -5.82 9.25 -10.42
CA THR A 145 -6.71 9.72 -9.35
C THR A 145 -6.27 9.09 -8.04
N THR A 146 -6.13 9.88 -6.99
CA THR A 146 -5.84 9.40 -5.63
C THR A 146 -6.90 9.87 -4.66
N VAL A 147 -7.30 9.02 -3.70
CA VAL A 147 -8.33 9.34 -2.71
C VAL A 147 -7.83 9.07 -1.30
N ASP A 148 -8.17 9.95 -0.37
CA ASP A 148 -7.97 9.74 1.07
C ASP A 148 -9.15 10.30 1.86
N LEU A 149 -9.40 9.72 3.02
CA LEU A 149 -10.56 10.04 3.85
C LEU A 149 -10.46 11.43 4.47
N GLU A 150 -9.26 11.85 4.91
CA GLU A 150 -9.08 13.06 5.70
C GLU A 150 -8.73 14.28 4.82
N PRO A 151 -9.51 15.38 4.93
CA PRO A 151 -9.24 16.63 4.18
C PRO A 151 -7.81 17.15 4.37
N GLU A 152 -7.28 17.06 5.59
CA GLU A 152 -5.93 17.56 5.90
C GLU A 152 -4.84 16.74 5.21
N ILE A 153 -5.06 15.41 5.00
CA ILE A 153 -4.14 14.54 4.28
C ILE A 153 -4.17 14.88 2.80
N THR A 154 -5.36 14.96 2.20
CA THR A 154 -5.50 15.28 0.77
C THR A 154 -4.98 16.66 0.44
N GLU A 155 -5.16 17.64 1.34
CA GLU A 155 -4.63 18.99 1.15
C GLU A 155 -3.11 19.04 1.27
N ALA A 156 -2.51 18.28 2.19
CA ALA A 156 -1.07 18.12 2.28
C ALA A 156 -0.51 17.44 1.02
N ALA A 157 -1.15 16.37 0.55
CA ALA A 157 -0.76 15.67 -0.68
C ALA A 157 -0.79 16.60 -1.90
N ARG A 158 -1.86 17.41 -2.09
CA ARG A 158 -1.92 18.40 -3.17
C ARG A 158 -0.76 19.39 -3.14
N ARG A 159 -0.41 19.90 -1.94
CA ARG A 159 0.73 20.81 -1.80
C ARG A 159 2.07 20.16 -2.13
N HIS A 160 2.28 18.92 -1.68
CA HIS A 160 3.52 18.18 -1.97
C HIS A 160 3.64 17.86 -3.45
N LEU A 161 2.55 17.39 -4.07
CA LEU A 161 2.47 17.11 -5.50
C LEU A 161 2.79 18.36 -6.32
N ALA A 162 2.10 19.48 -6.05
CA ALA A 162 2.34 20.75 -6.75
C ALA A 162 3.79 21.25 -6.57
N ALA A 163 4.37 21.10 -5.37
CA ALA A 163 5.77 21.46 -5.12
C ALA A 163 6.77 20.62 -5.92
N ALA A 164 6.38 19.37 -6.25
CA ALA A 164 7.17 18.47 -7.09
C ALA A 164 6.84 18.56 -8.59
N GLY A 165 5.88 19.42 -8.98
CA GLY A 165 5.47 19.66 -10.38
C GLY A 165 4.46 18.65 -10.92
N TYR A 166 3.74 17.92 -10.06
CA TYR A 166 2.69 16.95 -10.43
C TYR A 166 1.31 17.46 -10.02
N HIS A 167 0.31 17.17 -10.83
CA HIS A 167 -1.07 17.64 -10.64
C HIS A 167 -2.14 16.55 -10.89
N PRO A 168 -1.97 15.31 -10.36
CA PRO A 168 -3.01 14.31 -10.48
C PRO A 168 -4.28 14.74 -9.74
N VAL A 169 -5.40 14.07 -10.02
CA VAL A 169 -6.65 14.34 -9.31
C VAL A 169 -6.57 13.79 -7.90
N VAL A 170 -6.69 14.66 -6.89
CA VAL A 170 -6.72 14.28 -5.47
C VAL A 170 -8.13 14.49 -4.92
N VAL A 171 -8.75 13.41 -4.45
CA VAL A 171 -10.14 13.40 -3.94
C VAL A 171 -10.13 13.23 -2.43
N THR A 172 -10.96 13.98 -1.73
CA THR A 172 -11.26 13.75 -0.32
C THR A 172 -12.53 12.92 -0.23
N GLY A 173 -12.43 11.69 0.28
CA GLY A 173 -13.57 10.77 0.35
C GLY A 173 -13.21 9.42 0.93
N ASP A 174 -14.24 8.60 1.13
CA ASP A 174 -14.09 7.23 1.60
C ASP A 174 -13.54 6.33 0.49
N GLY A 175 -12.31 5.86 0.66
CA GLY A 175 -11.63 4.98 -0.30
C GLY A 175 -12.37 3.67 -0.57
N ALA A 176 -13.18 3.16 0.36
CA ALA A 176 -14.01 1.98 0.14
C ALA A 176 -15.07 2.21 -0.94
N ARG A 177 -15.50 3.45 -1.15
CA ARG A 177 -16.45 3.83 -2.21
C ARG A 177 -15.79 4.03 -3.56
N GLY A 178 -14.44 4.06 -3.62
CA GLY A 178 -13.72 4.47 -4.83
C GLY A 178 -14.01 5.91 -5.22
N VAL A 179 -13.96 6.19 -6.53
CA VAL A 179 -14.25 7.51 -7.11
C VAL A 179 -15.09 7.32 -8.38
N PRO A 180 -16.42 7.08 -8.25
CA PRO A 180 -17.28 6.72 -9.38
C PRO A 180 -17.33 7.81 -10.47
N GLU A 181 -17.14 9.09 -10.11
CA GLU A 181 -17.15 10.20 -11.06
C GLU A 181 -15.93 10.16 -12.01
N ARG A 182 -14.91 9.39 -11.65
CA ARG A 182 -13.69 9.21 -12.43
C ARG A 182 -13.59 7.84 -13.09
N ALA A 183 -14.56 6.94 -12.83
CA ALA A 183 -14.62 5.62 -13.48
C ALA A 183 -14.83 5.74 -15.00
N PRO A 184 -14.52 4.68 -15.79
CA PRO A 184 -13.91 3.44 -15.36
C PRO A 184 -12.39 3.51 -15.24
N PHE A 185 -11.83 2.64 -14.36
CA PHE A 185 -10.39 2.49 -14.14
C PHE A 185 -9.86 1.21 -14.79
N ASP A 186 -8.60 1.25 -15.22
CA ASP A 186 -7.86 0.08 -15.72
C ASP A 186 -7.07 -0.58 -14.59
N ARG A 187 -6.68 0.20 -13.56
CA ARG A 187 -5.91 -0.25 -12.41
C ARG A 187 -6.43 0.38 -11.14
N ILE A 188 -6.47 -0.40 -10.06
CA ILE A 188 -6.63 0.11 -8.69
C ILE A 188 -5.45 -0.38 -7.86
N ILE A 189 -4.82 0.51 -7.12
CA ILE A 189 -3.79 0.19 -6.13
C ILE A 189 -4.22 0.75 -4.78
N ALA A 190 -4.21 -0.08 -3.73
CA ALA A 190 -4.42 0.39 -2.38
C ALA A 190 -3.11 0.38 -1.59
N THR A 191 -2.87 1.46 -0.86
CA THR A 191 -1.74 1.64 0.07
C THR A 191 -2.19 1.61 1.52
N CYS A 192 -3.29 0.90 1.77
CA CYS A 192 -3.88 0.62 3.07
C CYS A 192 -4.38 -0.83 3.12
N ALA A 193 -4.39 -1.43 4.31
CA ALA A 193 -4.80 -2.82 4.50
C ALA A 193 -6.33 -2.95 4.50
N LEU A 194 -6.81 -3.96 3.79
CA LEU A 194 -8.23 -4.31 3.74
C LEU A 194 -8.56 -5.44 4.72
N ALA A 195 -9.77 -5.40 5.25
CA ALA A 195 -10.42 -6.56 5.87
C ALA A 195 -11.21 -7.39 4.84
N SER A 196 -11.71 -6.73 3.78
CA SER A 196 -12.43 -7.32 2.66
C SER A 196 -12.33 -6.39 1.44
N VAL A 197 -12.47 -6.91 0.23
CA VAL A 197 -12.42 -6.10 -1.00
C VAL A 197 -13.74 -5.32 -1.16
N PRO A 198 -13.71 -3.98 -1.23
CA PRO A 198 -14.93 -3.21 -1.45
C PRO A 198 -15.58 -3.52 -2.80
N THR A 199 -16.88 -3.84 -2.80
CA THR A 199 -17.64 -4.18 -4.02
C THR A 199 -17.70 -3.02 -5.03
N ALA A 200 -17.55 -1.79 -4.55
CA ALA A 200 -17.50 -0.61 -5.41
C ALA A 200 -16.25 -0.60 -6.34
N TRP A 201 -15.17 -1.30 -5.99
CA TRP A 201 -13.96 -1.25 -6.80
C TRP A 201 -14.09 -2.02 -8.12
N PRO A 202 -14.50 -3.32 -8.13
CA PRO A 202 -14.74 -4.02 -9.39
C PRO A 202 -15.80 -3.33 -10.26
N ALA A 203 -16.83 -2.74 -9.64
CA ALA A 203 -17.91 -2.02 -10.35
C ALA A 203 -17.42 -0.74 -11.07
N GLN A 204 -16.29 -0.17 -10.63
CA GLN A 204 -15.66 1.01 -11.24
C GLN A 204 -14.53 0.66 -12.21
N CYS A 205 -14.32 -0.62 -12.49
CA CYS A 205 -13.25 -1.10 -13.34
C CYS A 205 -13.74 -1.55 -14.72
N ARG A 206 -12.84 -1.49 -15.70
CA ARG A 206 -13.07 -2.19 -16.98
C ARG A 206 -12.84 -3.68 -16.82
N PRO A 207 -13.50 -4.55 -17.62
CA PRO A 207 -13.11 -5.94 -17.72
C PRO A 207 -11.61 -6.08 -18.08
N GLY A 208 -10.92 -6.96 -17.39
CA GLY A 208 -9.47 -7.11 -17.48
C GLY A 208 -8.65 -6.15 -16.62
N ALA A 209 -9.30 -5.24 -15.89
CA ALA A 209 -8.63 -4.37 -14.95
C ALA A 209 -7.97 -5.16 -13.82
N ARG A 210 -6.91 -4.57 -13.25
CA ARG A 210 -6.13 -5.19 -12.17
C ARG A 210 -6.28 -4.39 -10.89
N ILE A 211 -6.60 -5.06 -9.79
CA ILE A 211 -6.69 -4.48 -8.45
C ILE A 211 -5.58 -5.10 -7.61
N LEU A 212 -4.71 -4.27 -7.06
CA LEU A 212 -3.63 -4.70 -6.16
C LEU A 212 -3.82 -4.04 -4.80
N SER A 213 -3.89 -4.85 -3.76
CA SER A 213 -4.16 -4.35 -2.42
C SER A 213 -3.54 -5.22 -1.33
N PRO A 214 -3.12 -4.61 -0.21
CA PRO A 214 -2.89 -5.35 1.02
C PRO A 214 -4.21 -5.93 1.56
N LEU A 215 -4.23 -7.21 1.85
CA LEU A 215 -5.34 -7.93 2.48
C LEU A 215 -4.77 -8.94 3.48
N ALA A 216 -5.29 -8.98 4.68
CA ALA A 216 -4.65 -9.67 5.79
C ALA A 216 -3.19 -9.17 5.96
N THR A 217 -2.19 -10.06 5.93
CA THR A 217 -0.76 -9.71 5.93
C THR A 217 -0.06 -10.08 4.63
N GLY A 218 -0.78 -9.99 3.50
CA GLY A 218 -0.31 -10.29 2.16
C GLY A 218 -0.73 -9.25 1.15
N LEU A 219 -0.30 -9.40 -0.09
CA LEU A 219 -0.72 -8.59 -1.24
C LEU A 219 -1.56 -9.45 -2.17
N ILE A 220 -2.83 -9.09 -2.34
CA ILE A 220 -3.73 -9.73 -3.30
C ILE A 220 -3.71 -9.00 -4.63
N VAL A 221 -3.69 -9.75 -5.71
CA VAL A 221 -3.85 -9.23 -7.06
C VAL A 221 -5.08 -9.85 -7.68
N LEU A 222 -6.10 -9.04 -7.90
CA LEU A 222 -7.35 -9.46 -8.54
C LEU A 222 -7.39 -9.00 -9.98
N THR A 223 -7.97 -9.82 -10.85
CA THR A 223 -8.37 -9.46 -12.21
C THR A 223 -9.89 -9.31 -12.25
N VAL A 224 -10.37 -8.17 -12.69
CA VAL A 224 -11.81 -7.91 -12.86
C VAL A 224 -12.30 -8.64 -14.09
N ARG A 225 -13.33 -9.47 -13.94
CA ARG A 225 -14.00 -10.18 -15.03
C ARG A 225 -15.13 -9.34 -15.64
N ASP A 226 -15.93 -8.75 -14.75
CA ASP A 226 -17.02 -7.84 -15.07
C ASP A 226 -17.29 -6.91 -13.88
N ALA A 227 -18.32 -6.06 -13.97
CA ALA A 227 -18.63 -5.03 -12.96
C ALA A 227 -18.92 -5.54 -11.53
N GLY A 228 -19.07 -6.82 -11.33
CA GLY A 228 -19.36 -7.43 -10.02
C GLY A 228 -18.44 -8.60 -9.69
N HIS A 229 -17.54 -8.96 -10.58
CA HIS A 229 -16.73 -10.16 -10.43
C HIS A 229 -15.24 -9.86 -10.60
N ALA A 230 -14.49 -10.16 -9.57
CA ALA A 230 -13.01 -10.10 -9.58
C ALA A 230 -12.44 -11.32 -8.84
N GLU A 231 -11.34 -11.85 -9.34
CA GLU A 231 -10.68 -13.01 -8.79
C GLU A 231 -9.17 -12.93 -8.94
N GLY A 232 -8.45 -13.49 -7.97
CA GLY A 232 -7.00 -13.57 -8.07
C GLY A 232 -6.34 -14.21 -6.88
N ARG A 233 -5.00 -14.15 -6.88
CA ARG A 233 -4.14 -14.80 -5.89
C ARG A 233 -3.27 -13.80 -5.16
N PHE A 234 -2.81 -14.21 -4.00
CA PHE A 234 -1.79 -13.47 -3.26
C PHE A 234 -0.42 -13.60 -3.93
N LEU A 235 0.38 -12.56 -3.77
CA LEU A 235 1.81 -12.63 -3.99
C LEU A 235 2.49 -13.33 -2.80
N HIS A 236 3.71 -13.82 -2.99
CA HIS A 236 4.47 -14.45 -1.92
C HIS A 236 4.92 -13.47 -0.82
N THR A 237 4.98 -12.17 -1.16
CA THR A 237 5.53 -11.12 -0.30
C THR A 237 4.57 -10.75 0.83
N PRO A 238 5.03 -10.74 2.09
CA PRO A 238 4.25 -10.17 3.20
C PRO A 238 4.11 -8.67 3.05
N ALA A 239 2.98 -8.12 3.51
CA ALA A 239 2.72 -6.69 3.47
C ALA A 239 1.94 -6.23 4.70
N TYR A 240 2.45 -5.18 5.34
CA TYR A 240 1.86 -4.59 6.54
C TYR A 240 1.59 -3.12 6.28
N PHE A 241 0.32 -2.75 6.28
CA PHE A 241 -0.14 -1.39 6.03
C PHE A 241 -1.10 -0.93 7.13
N VAL A 242 -1.25 0.38 7.27
CA VAL A 242 -2.32 0.94 8.10
C VAL A 242 -3.69 0.51 7.55
N PRO A 243 -4.68 0.20 8.40
CA PRO A 243 -6.00 -0.21 7.95
C PRO A 243 -6.69 0.87 7.10
N LEU A 244 -7.45 0.46 6.09
CA LEU A 244 -8.39 1.34 5.41
C LEU A 244 -9.41 1.86 6.42
N ARG A 245 -9.56 3.17 6.49
CA ARG A 245 -10.51 3.86 7.37
C ARG A 245 -11.74 4.28 6.57
N GLY A 246 -12.91 4.25 7.19
CA GLY A 246 -14.18 4.60 6.55
C GLY A 246 -15.37 3.94 7.25
N ALA A 247 -16.56 4.10 6.68
CA ALA A 247 -17.82 3.64 7.27
C ALA A 247 -17.96 2.09 7.35
N ASP A 248 -17.22 1.36 6.51
CA ASP A 248 -17.28 -0.11 6.44
C ASP A 248 -16.17 -0.79 7.26
N ARG A 249 -15.49 -0.05 8.15
CA ARG A 249 -14.49 -0.64 9.03
C ARG A 249 -15.15 -1.64 9.98
N ARG A 250 -14.95 -2.92 9.72
CA ARG A 250 -15.20 -3.97 10.71
C ARG A 250 -13.93 -4.09 11.54
N ASP A 251 -13.99 -3.65 12.80
CA ASP A 251 -12.95 -3.98 13.77
C ASP A 251 -13.07 -5.47 14.06
N ARG A 252 -12.34 -6.31 13.32
CA ARG A 252 -12.19 -7.71 13.61
C ARG A 252 -11.14 -7.84 14.71
N GLU A 253 -11.55 -8.36 15.86
CA GLU A 253 -10.55 -8.81 16.83
C GLU A 253 -9.74 -9.95 16.22
N PRO A 254 -8.40 -9.89 16.30
CA PRO A 254 -7.58 -11.02 15.86
C PRO A 254 -7.99 -12.28 16.59
N ALA A 255 -8.22 -13.38 15.87
CA ALA A 255 -8.50 -14.67 16.48
C ALA A 255 -7.39 -15.05 17.49
N ASP A 256 -7.77 -15.45 18.71
CA ASP A 256 -6.81 -15.80 19.76
C ASP A 256 -6.17 -17.17 19.49
N PRO A 257 -4.88 -17.24 19.14
CA PRO A 257 -4.17 -18.49 18.89
C PRO A 257 -3.58 -19.12 20.17
N SER A 258 -3.94 -18.66 21.38
CA SER A 258 -3.28 -19.01 22.64
C SER A 258 -3.24 -20.52 22.91
N GLY A 259 -4.24 -21.28 22.43
CA GLY A 259 -4.32 -22.74 22.56
C GLY A 259 -3.50 -23.55 21.54
N LEU A 260 -2.73 -22.88 20.64
CA LEU A 260 -1.97 -23.54 19.58
C LEU A 260 -0.48 -23.67 19.91
N PRO A 261 0.25 -24.63 19.25
CA PRO A 261 1.68 -24.75 19.41
C PRO A 261 2.42 -23.44 19.13
N ARG A 262 3.44 -23.12 19.94
CA ARG A 262 4.24 -21.89 19.81
C ARG A 262 4.77 -21.68 18.38
N ARG A 263 5.27 -22.76 17.76
CA ARG A 263 5.79 -22.75 16.38
C ARG A 263 4.76 -22.27 15.34
N ALA A 264 3.47 -22.53 15.54
CA ALA A 264 2.41 -22.04 14.66
C ALA A 264 2.14 -20.56 14.94
N ARG A 265 2.00 -20.17 16.20
CA ARG A 265 1.73 -18.78 16.60
C ARG A 265 2.80 -17.80 16.15
N GLU A 266 4.06 -18.24 16.06
CA GLU A 266 5.21 -17.44 15.61
C GLU A 266 5.45 -17.53 14.10
N ASN A 267 4.74 -18.43 13.37
CA ASN A 267 4.91 -18.60 11.94
C ASN A 267 4.11 -17.55 11.15
N ASP A 268 4.79 -16.82 10.28
CA ASP A 268 4.21 -15.72 9.52
C ASP A 268 3.14 -16.19 8.50
N LEU A 269 3.33 -17.36 7.86
CA LEU A 269 2.33 -17.92 6.94
C LEU A 269 1.07 -18.39 7.68
N PHE A 270 1.22 -18.93 8.88
CA PHE A 270 0.06 -19.30 9.68
C PHE A 270 -0.70 -18.07 10.21
N ARG A 271 0.02 -17.03 10.62
CA ARG A 271 -0.59 -15.75 11.02
C ARG A 271 -1.31 -15.08 9.86
N PHE A 272 -0.77 -15.21 8.64
CA PHE A 272 -1.47 -14.78 7.43
C PHE A 272 -2.78 -15.53 7.22
N LEU A 273 -2.78 -16.88 7.33
CA LEU A 273 -4.01 -17.67 7.21
C LEU A 273 -5.04 -17.26 8.28
N LEU A 274 -4.63 -17.11 9.54
CA LEU A 274 -5.54 -16.65 10.61
C LEU A 274 -6.15 -15.28 10.31
N ALA A 275 -5.34 -14.34 9.82
CA ALA A 275 -5.84 -13.02 9.43
C ALA A 275 -6.78 -13.09 8.22
N LEU A 276 -6.50 -13.99 7.26
CA LEU A 276 -7.32 -14.19 6.07
C LEU A 276 -8.63 -14.93 6.38
N SER A 277 -8.61 -15.88 7.32
CA SER A 277 -9.81 -16.62 7.69
C SER A 277 -10.79 -15.80 8.55
N GLY A 278 -10.31 -14.80 9.27
CA GLY A 278 -11.15 -13.98 10.15
C GLY A 278 -11.96 -14.85 11.12
N ASP A 279 -13.28 -14.64 11.15
CA ASP A 279 -14.23 -15.40 11.99
C ASP A 279 -14.74 -16.69 11.33
N SER A 280 -14.32 -16.97 10.09
CA SER A 280 -14.85 -18.10 9.31
C SER A 280 -14.24 -19.44 9.66
N LEU A 281 -13.04 -19.44 10.24
CA LEU A 281 -12.37 -20.64 10.73
C LEU A 281 -11.89 -20.41 12.17
N GLU A 282 -12.24 -21.34 13.05
CA GLU A 282 -11.65 -21.36 14.39
C GLU A 282 -10.12 -21.58 14.31
N PRO A 283 -9.30 -21.00 15.20
CA PRO A 283 -7.85 -21.14 15.15
C PRO A 283 -7.34 -22.58 15.06
N ARG A 284 -8.04 -23.52 15.69
CA ARG A 284 -7.71 -24.96 15.63
C ARG A 284 -8.03 -25.56 14.25
N GLU A 285 -9.11 -25.15 13.63
CA GLU A 285 -9.48 -25.58 12.27
C GLU A 285 -8.50 -25.02 11.23
N ALA A 286 -8.18 -23.74 11.34
CA ALA A 286 -7.16 -23.13 10.51
C ALA A 286 -5.79 -23.81 10.65
N TYR A 287 -5.42 -24.22 11.89
CA TYR A 287 -4.19 -24.95 12.12
C TYR A 287 -4.22 -26.36 11.53
N ALA A 288 -5.32 -27.08 11.65
CA ALA A 288 -5.49 -28.40 11.07
C ALA A 288 -5.46 -28.35 9.53
N LEU A 289 -6.09 -27.35 8.93
CA LEU A 289 -6.01 -27.06 7.49
C LEU A 289 -4.56 -26.81 7.07
N TRP A 290 -3.88 -25.89 7.76
CA TRP A 290 -2.51 -25.48 7.42
C TRP A 290 -1.50 -26.64 7.49
N GLU A 291 -1.59 -27.51 8.51
CA GLU A 291 -0.74 -28.70 8.64
C GLU A 291 -1.08 -29.75 7.56
N ARG A 292 -2.36 -30.01 7.31
CA ARG A 292 -2.83 -30.99 6.32
C ARG A 292 -2.39 -30.64 4.89
N GLU A 293 -2.44 -29.35 4.55
CA GLU A 293 -2.09 -28.85 3.22
C GLU A 293 -0.58 -28.56 3.04
N GLY A 294 0.25 -28.97 4.02
CA GLY A 294 1.71 -28.87 3.94
C GLY A 294 2.25 -27.47 4.17
N ARG A 295 1.55 -26.65 4.96
CA ARG A 295 1.96 -25.28 5.32
C ARG A 295 2.12 -24.38 4.11
N PRO A 296 1.03 -24.15 3.35
CA PRO A 296 1.05 -23.46 2.06
C PRO A 296 1.57 -22.03 2.17
N GLY A 297 2.32 -21.60 1.14
CA GLY A 297 2.70 -20.22 0.93
C GLY A 297 1.51 -19.34 0.53
N ARG A 298 1.67 -18.01 0.63
CA ARG A 298 0.62 -17.04 0.33
C ARG A 298 0.06 -17.19 -1.09
N GLU A 299 0.93 -17.50 -2.05
CA GLU A 299 0.61 -17.63 -3.48
C GLU A 299 -0.37 -18.75 -3.82
N ARG A 300 -0.57 -19.71 -2.90
CA ARG A 300 -1.58 -20.75 -3.06
C ARG A 300 -2.99 -20.28 -2.66
N TYR A 301 -3.08 -19.19 -1.90
CA TYR A 301 -4.36 -18.62 -1.52
C TYR A 301 -4.86 -17.61 -2.55
N GLY A 302 -6.15 -17.49 -2.66
CA GLY A 302 -6.79 -16.49 -3.49
C GLY A 302 -8.09 -15.98 -2.88
N VAL A 303 -8.67 -15.01 -3.57
CA VAL A 303 -9.95 -14.39 -3.21
C VAL A 303 -10.78 -14.24 -4.46
N THR A 304 -12.08 -14.52 -4.34
CA THR A 304 -13.08 -14.23 -5.35
C THR A 304 -14.12 -13.29 -4.75
N VAL A 305 -14.45 -12.26 -5.51
CA VAL A 305 -15.55 -11.32 -5.26
C VAL A 305 -16.60 -11.56 -6.34
N SER A 306 -17.86 -11.80 -5.97
CA SER A 306 -18.96 -11.98 -6.92
C SER A 306 -20.24 -11.37 -6.35
N GLY A 307 -20.61 -10.19 -6.87
CA GLY A 307 -21.69 -9.37 -6.34
C GLY A 307 -21.39 -8.92 -4.91
N ASP A 308 -22.26 -9.30 -3.98
CA ASP A 308 -22.13 -9.02 -2.53
C ASP A 308 -21.38 -10.11 -1.76
N ARG A 309 -20.99 -11.21 -2.42
CA ARG A 309 -20.24 -12.31 -1.83
C ARG A 309 -18.75 -12.16 -2.06
N GLU A 310 -17.98 -12.52 -1.04
CA GLU A 310 -16.53 -12.59 -1.08
C GLU A 310 -16.06 -13.81 -0.30
N TRP A 311 -15.18 -14.61 -0.89
CA TRP A 311 -14.60 -15.76 -0.23
C TRP A 311 -13.12 -15.92 -0.55
N ALA A 312 -12.38 -16.41 0.43
CA ALA A 312 -11.01 -16.86 0.24
C ALA A 312 -10.98 -18.36 -0.03
N TRP A 313 -9.95 -18.81 -0.67
CA TRP A 313 -9.77 -20.21 -1.04
C TRP A 313 -8.28 -20.58 -1.09
N LEU A 314 -8.01 -21.87 -0.98
CA LEU A 314 -6.70 -22.46 -1.15
C LEU A 314 -6.72 -23.29 -2.45
N ASP A 315 -5.81 -23.01 -3.36
CA ASP A 315 -5.59 -23.63 -4.67
C ASP A 315 -6.70 -23.42 -5.72
N ASP A 316 -7.96 -23.61 -5.34
CA ASP A 316 -9.12 -23.59 -6.27
C ASP A 316 -10.31 -22.84 -5.65
N PRO A 317 -10.86 -21.82 -6.35
CA PRO A 317 -12.03 -21.07 -5.86
C PRO A 317 -13.31 -21.92 -5.69
N GLU A 318 -13.42 -23.02 -6.42
CA GLU A 318 -14.54 -23.99 -6.32
C GLU A 318 -14.15 -25.26 -5.52
N GLY A 319 -12.93 -25.27 -4.97
CA GLY A 319 -12.38 -26.39 -4.23
C GLY A 319 -12.92 -26.54 -2.82
N PRO A 320 -12.58 -27.64 -2.13
CA PRO A 320 -13.08 -27.95 -0.78
C PRO A 320 -12.52 -27.05 0.32
N CYS A 321 -11.49 -26.26 0.03
CA CYS A 321 -10.83 -25.36 0.98
C CYS A 321 -11.17 -23.91 0.63
N ALA A 322 -12.44 -23.55 0.75
CA ALA A 322 -12.94 -22.19 0.58
C ALA A 322 -13.79 -21.77 1.79
N TRP A 323 -13.70 -20.48 2.16
CA TRP A 323 -14.45 -19.91 3.28
C TRP A 323 -14.84 -18.47 2.99
N PRO A 324 -15.98 -17.99 3.51
CA PRO A 324 -16.44 -16.63 3.28
C PRO A 324 -15.54 -15.62 4.01
N LEU A 325 -15.34 -14.46 3.36
CA LEU A 325 -14.74 -13.27 3.96
C LEU A 325 -15.81 -12.26 4.41
N ARG A 326 -17.05 -12.43 3.93
CA ARG A 326 -18.26 -11.71 4.33
C ARG A 326 -19.40 -12.67 4.56
#